data_de7dac0ae90e06b60437a08f6381caee
#
_entry.id   de7dac0ae90e06b60437a08f6381caee
#
_cell.length_a   1.000
_cell.length_b   1.000
_cell.length_c   1.000
_cell.angle_alpha   90.00
_cell.angle_beta   90.00
_cell.angle_gamma   90.00
#
_symmetry.space_group_name_H-M   'P 1'
#
loop_
_entity.id
_entity.type
_entity.pdbx_description
1 polymer ?
#
loop_
_entity_poly.entity_id
_entity_poly.type
_entity_poly.pdbx_seq_one_letter_code
_entity_poly.pdbx_strand_id
1 'polypeptide(L)'
;FPHIRPDRRLYFASKGHPGYGGLDLFYAVPKDSTWEIFNMGSPFNSQNDDFGITFAGKSENGFFSSNRGQKKGYDQIYSFTLPAIEFIVEGNITGIDGEALGEATIRMVGDDGTNVKTQIRRDGTYRLKLNKDTRYVMMAIARGYLNQKHELSTIGLKDSYSYQQDFVLSPISKPFTMSNIF
;
A
#
# COMPACT_ATOMS: atom_id res chain seq x y z
N PHE A 1 12.61 25.78 9.40
CA PHE A 1 11.67 25.01 10.27
C PHE A 1 11.75 23.52 9.92
N PRO A 2 12.77 22.79 10.44
CA PRO A 2 12.86 21.36 10.21
C PRO A 2 11.88 20.61 11.15
N HIS A 3 11.28 19.52 10.63
CA HIS A 3 10.45 18.61 11.40
C HIS A 3 10.83 17.16 11.09
N ILE A 4 11.24 16.40 12.09
CA ILE A 4 11.60 14.99 11.92
C ILE A 4 10.47 14.09 12.46
N ARG A 5 10.06 13.11 11.66
CA ARG A 5 9.04 12.12 12.03
C ARG A 5 9.67 10.87 12.66
N PRO A 6 8.88 10.04 13.39
CA PRO A 6 9.35 8.78 13.95
C PRO A 6 9.91 7.79 12.92
N ASP A 7 9.45 7.86 11.66
CA ASP A 7 9.97 7.07 10.53
C ASP A 7 11.30 7.61 9.97
N ARG A 8 11.90 8.61 10.67
CA ARG A 8 13.16 9.26 10.33
C ARG A 8 13.11 10.12 9.07
N ARG A 9 11.95 10.42 8.50
CA ARG A 9 11.82 11.43 7.44
C ARG A 9 11.99 12.82 8.05
N LEU A 10 12.87 13.62 7.43
CA LEU A 10 13.09 15.01 7.79
C LEU A 10 12.34 15.90 6.80
N TYR A 11 11.41 16.68 7.27
CA TYR A 11 10.70 17.70 6.48
C TYR A 11 11.31 19.07 6.74
N PHE A 12 11.48 19.88 5.68
CA PHE A 12 12.06 21.22 5.77
C PHE A 12 11.61 22.10 4.60
N ALA A 13 11.80 23.40 4.73
CA ALA A 13 11.60 24.34 3.64
C ALA A 13 12.94 24.85 3.11
N SER A 14 13.05 25.08 1.81
CA SER A 14 14.29 25.52 1.18
C SER A 14 14.03 26.40 -0.05
N LYS A 15 14.91 27.40 -0.25
CA LYS A 15 15.02 28.18 -1.49
C LYS A 15 16.17 27.67 -2.40
N GLY A 16 17.02 26.79 -1.86
CA GLY A 16 18.23 26.33 -2.53
C GLY A 16 18.05 25.07 -3.38
N HIS A 17 16.89 24.44 -3.36
CA HIS A 17 16.57 23.28 -4.18
C HIS A 17 15.58 23.68 -5.28
N PRO A 18 15.60 23.00 -6.43
CA PRO A 18 14.61 23.25 -7.49
C PRO A 18 13.18 23.09 -6.98
N GLY A 19 12.36 24.14 -7.15
CA GLY A 19 11.01 24.20 -6.61
C GLY A 19 10.04 24.96 -7.50
N TYR A 20 8.92 25.33 -6.92
CA TYR A 20 7.79 26.00 -7.58
C TYR A 20 7.82 27.52 -7.36
N GLY A 21 8.36 27.97 -6.22
CA GLY A 21 8.26 29.34 -5.78
C GLY A 21 9.50 29.85 -5.02
N GLY A 22 9.24 30.55 -3.91
CA GLY A 22 10.26 31.07 -3.01
C GLY A 22 10.81 30.00 -2.07
N LEU A 23 10.17 29.83 -0.91
CA LEU A 23 10.38 28.69 -0.03
C LEU A 23 9.46 27.55 -0.49
N ASP A 24 10.02 26.40 -0.73
CA ASP A 24 9.28 25.18 -1.05
C ASP A 24 9.52 24.11 0.03
N LEU A 25 8.52 23.28 0.28
CA LEU A 25 8.56 22.16 1.21
C LEU A 25 9.19 20.94 0.54
N PHE A 26 10.11 20.32 1.27
CA PHE A 26 10.82 19.10 0.90
C PHE A 26 10.74 18.09 2.03
N TYR A 27 10.95 16.83 1.69
CA TYR A 27 11.30 15.81 2.67
C TYR A 27 12.57 15.07 2.26
N ALA A 28 13.33 14.64 3.25
CA ALA A 28 14.54 13.84 3.06
C ALA A 28 14.39 12.49 3.75
N VAL A 29 14.86 11.45 3.07
CA VAL A 29 14.88 10.05 3.56
C VAL A 29 16.33 9.64 3.76
N PRO A 30 16.70 9.04 4.91
CA PRO A 30 18.06 8.50 5.10
C PRO A 30 18.35 7.42 4.04
N LYS A 31 19.54 7.52 3.43
CA LYS A 31 20.04 6.54 2.46
C LYS A 31 21.52 6.32 2.71
N ASP A 32 21.86 5.17 3.29
CA ASP A 32 23.22 4.85 3.73
C ASP A 32 23.83 5.95 4.62
N SER A 33 24.87 6.63 4.16
CA SER A 33 25.54 7.76 4.83
C SER A 33 25.04 9.14 4.35
N THR A 34 24.00 9.19 3.51
CA THR A 34 23.50 10.42 2.88
C THR A 34 21.98 10.55 3.06
N TRP A 35 21.40 11.61 2.45
CA TRP A 35 19.97 11.85 2.41
C TRP A 35 19.52 11.93 0.96
N GLU A 36 18.44 11.26 0.65
CA GLU A 36 17.72 11.42 -0.61
C GLU A 36 16.60 12.43 -0.41
N ILE A 37 16.62 13.54 -1.21
CA ILE A 37 15.74 14.69 -1.02
C ILE A 37 14.67 14.69 -2.09
N PHE A 38 13.42 14.93 -1.68
CA PHE A 38 12.24 14.98 -2.54
C PHE A 38 11.49 16.27 -2.33
N ASN A 39 11.11 16.93 -3.45
CA ASN A 39 10.17 18.04 -3.41
C ASN A 39 8.75 17.50 -3.15
N MET A 40 7.99 18.11 -2.23
CA MET A 40 6.64 17.66 -1.91
C MET A 40 5.62 17.92 -3.03
N GLY A 41 5.96 18.80 -3.98
CA GLY A 41 5.11 19.11 -5.13
C GLY A 41 3.80 19.79 -4.78
N SER A 42 2.95 19.94 -5.78
CA SER A 42 1.57 20.41 -5.57
C SER A 42 0.73 19.29 -4.95
N PRO A 43 -0.19 19.62 -4.01
CA PRO A 43 -0.63 20.97 -3.59
C PRO A 43 0.16 21.59 -2.45
N PHE A 44 1.22 20.93 -1.93
CA PHE A 44 2.01 21.48 -0.83
C PHE A 44 2.76 22.73 -1.26
N ASN A 45 3.42 22.69 -2.41
CA ASN A 45 4.19 23.79 -2.95
C ASN A 45 3.40 24.59 -3.99
N SER A 46 3.60 25.89 -3.97
CA SER A 46 2.96 26.87 -4.84
C SER A 46 4.02 27.82 -5.45
N GLN A 47 3.60 28.81 -6.23
CA GLN A 47 4.48 29.85 -6.76
C GLN A 47 4.97 30.84 -5.69
N ASN A 48 4.50 30.70 -4.45
CA ASN A 48 4.80 31.59 -3.33
C ASN A 48 5.69 30.86 -2.30
N ASP A 49 5.81 31.40 -1.09
CA ASP A 49 6.53 30.76 0.01
C ASP A 49 5.65 29.72 0.71
N ASP A 50 6.13 28.48 0.81
CA ASP A 50 5.51 27.37 1.52
C ASP A 50 6.51 26.79 2.53
N PHE A 51 6.16 26.80 3.83
CA PHE A 51 7.12 26.49 4.89
C PHE A 51 6.45 26.03 6.18
N GLY A 52 7.27 25.65 7.19
CA GLY A 52 6.80 25.39 8.55
C GLY A 52 5.90 24.18 8.68
N ILE A 53 6.10 23.12 7.87
CA ILE A 53 5.31 21.91 7.97
C ILE A 53 5.49 21.20 9.31
N THR A 54 4.40 20.72 9.87
CA THR A 54 4.36 19.95 11.12
C THR A 54 3.27 18.90 11.04
N PHE A 55 3.43 17.82 11.78
CA PHE A 55 2.48 16.70 11.84
C PHE A 55 1.90 16.55 13.26
N ALA A 56 0.65 16.12 13.36
CA ALA A 56 0.00 15.84 14.62
C ALA A 56 0.43 14.46 15.16
N GLY A 57 1.56 14.44 15.87
CA GLY A 57 2.15 13.21 16.42
C GLY A 57 2.57 12.21 15.33
N LYS A 58 2.00 11.00 15.39
CA LYS A 58 2.28 9.93 14.40
C LYS A 58 1.28 9.90 13.24
N SER A 59 0.28 10.79 13.25
CA SER A 59 -0.77 10.79 12.21
C SER A 59 -0.25 11.34 10.88
N GLU A 60 -1.01 11.09 9.81
CA GLU A 60 -0.75 11.66 8.48
C GLU A 60 -1.41 13.03 8.30
N ASN A 61 -1.90 13.65 9.39
CA ASN A 61 -2.48 14.97 9.41
C ASN A 61 -1.46 15.98 9.92
N GLY A 62 -1.54 17.21 9.44
CA GLY A 62 -0.66 18.27 9.88
C GLY A 62 -1.06 19.65 9.39
N PHE A 63 -0.14 20.58 9.57
CA PHE A 63 -0.28 21.95 9.17
C PHE A 63 1.00 22.45 8.50
N PHE A 64 0.87 23.42 7.63
CA PHE A 64 2.00 24.17 7.07
C PHE A 64 1.58 25.62 6.82
N SER A 65 2.55 26.49 6.70
CA SER A 65 2.36 27.92 6.42
C SER A 65 2.56 28.20 4.94
N SER A 66 1.75 29.09 4.38
CA SER A 66 1.88 29.56 3.01
C SER A 66 1.30 30.95 2.83
N ASN A 67 1.89 31.74 1.96
CA ASN A 67 1.34 33.03 1.54
C ASN A 67 0.65 32.99 0.17
N ARG A 68 0.29 31.76 -0.30
CA ARG A 68 -0.46 31.56 -1.54
C ARG A 68 -1.80 32.26 -1.54
N GLY A 69 -2.17 32.87 -2.67
CA GLY A 69 -3.48 33.51 -2.84
C GLY A 69 -3.66 34.80 -2.03
N GLN A 70 -2.64 35.29 -1.33
CA GLN A 70 -2.68 36.48 -0.50
C GLN A 70 -1.96 37.66 -1.14
N LYS A 71 -2.36 38.88 -0.74
CA LYS A 71 -1.55 40.08 -0.99
C LYS A 71 -0.25 39.96 -0.19
N LYS A 72 0.86 40.42 -0.77
CA LYS A 72 2.21 40.35 -0.22
C LYS A 72 2.26 40.63 1.30
N GLY A 73 2.79 39.67 2.07
CA GLY A 73 3.09 39.87 3.48
C GLY A 73 2.18 39.17 4.49
N TYR A 74 1.25 38.31 4.05
CA TYR A 74 0.38 37.58 4.98
C TYR A 74 0.54 36.09 4.78
N ASP A 75 1.01 35.39 5.81
CA ASP A 75 1.07 33.94 5.85
C ASP A 75 -0.23 33.39 6.46
N GLN A 76 -0.69 32.28 5.90
CA GLN A 76 -1.83 31.51 6.42
C GLN A 76 -1.40 30.10 6.77
N ILE A 77 -2.10 29.52 7.74
CA ILE A 77 -1.89 28.11 8.13
C ILE A 77 -2.90 27.25 7.37
N TYR A 78 -2.39 26.27 6.66
CA TYR A 78 -3.17 25.26 5.94
C TYR A 78 -3.09 23.93 6.67
N SER A 79 -4.22 23.27 6.81
CA SER A 79 -4.25 21.88 7.27
C SER A 79 -4.13 20.93 6.08
N PHE A 80 -3.55 19.76 6.31
CA PHE A 80 -3.47 18.70 5.32
C PHE A 80 -3.71 17.32 5.93
N THR A 81 -4.07 16.38 5.08
CA THR A 81 -4.08 14.95 5.36
C THR A 81 -3.36 14.26 4.21
N LEU A 82 -2.26 13.56 4.50
CA LEU A 82 -1.63 12.68 3.52
C LEU A 82 -2.50 11.42 3.36
N PRO A 83 -2.67 10.92 2.14
CA PRO A 83 -3.35 9.65 1.94
C PRO A 83 -2.61 8.54 2.69
N ALA A 84 -3.36 7.69 3.37
CA ALA A 84 -2.76 6.51 4.00
C ALA A 84 -2.17 5.59 2.95
N ILE A 85 -0.94 5.10 3.19
CA ILE A 85 -0.35 4.06 2.35
C ILE A 85 -1.10 2.76 2.64
N GLU A 86 -1.76 2.23 1.63
CA GLU A 86 -2.49 0.98 1.71
C GLU A 86 -1.89 -0.07 0.77
N PHE A 87 -1.67 -1.26 1.30
CA PHE A 87 -1.31 -2.43 0.52
C PHE A 87 -2.50 -3.39 0.51
N ILE A 88 -2.87 -3.83 -0.67
CA ILE A 88 -4.06 -4.64 -0.89
C ILE A 88 -3.67 -5.80 -1.81
N VAL A 89 -4.29 -6.95 -1.60
CA VAL A 89 -4.35 -8.04 -2.59
C VAL A 89 -5.80 -8.34 -2.90
N GLU A 90 -6.11 -8.40 -4.18
CA GLU A 90 -7.46 -8.70 -4.67
C GLU A 90 -7.37 -9.62 -5.89
N GLY A 91 -8.46 -10.31 -6.18
CA GLY A 91 -8.53 -11.22 -7.32
C GLY A 91 -9.77 -12.10 -7.27
N ASN A 92 -9.77 -13.11 -8.13
CA ASN A 92 -10.85 -14.07 -8.29
C ASN A 92 -10.37 -15.48 -8.01
N ILE A 93 -11.28 -16.35 -7.55
CA ILE A 93 -11.07 -17.80 -7.47
C ILE A 93 -12.07 -18.47 -8.39
N THR A 94 -11.54 -19.16 -9.40
CA THR A 94 -12.34 -19.87 -10.39
C THR A 94 -11.91 -21.33 -10.50
N GLY A 95 -12.79 -22.16 -11.06
CA GLY A 95 -12.43 -23.47 -11.59
C GLY A 95 -11.69 -23.34 -12.92
N ILE A 96 -11.15 -24.45 -13.44
CA ILE A 96 -10.53 -24.52 -14.78
C ILE A 96 -11.55 -24.26 -15.92
N ASP A 97 -12.83 -24.38 -15.63
CA ASP A 97 -13.96 -24.07 -16.51
C ASP A 97 -14.29 -22.57 -16.55
N GLY A 98 -13.61 -21.75 -15.71
CA GLY A 98 -13.83 -20.33 -15.58
C GLY A 98 -15.00 -19.95 -14.64
N GLU A 99 -15.71 -20.92 -14.07
CA GLU A 99 -16.81 -20.66 -13.14
C GLU A 99 -16.27 -20.20 -11.77
N ALA A 100 -16.94 -19.19 -11.18
CA ALA A 100 -16.57 -18.65 -9.89
C ALA A 100 -16.81 -19.66 -8.76
N LEU A 101 -15.83 -19.85 -7.88
CA LEU A 101 -15.91 -20.75 -6.72
C LEU A 101 -16.30 -20.01 -5.44
N GLY A 102 -17.54 -19.49 -5.38
CA GLY A 102 -18.03 -18.64 -4.30
C GLY A 102 -18.05 -19.24 -2.87
N GLU A 103 -17.79 -20.54 -2.71
CA GLU A 103 -17.61 -21.22 -1.41
C GLU A 103 -16.14 -21.44 -1.04
N ALA A 104 -15.21 -20.96 -1.87
CA ALA A 104 -13.79 -21.09 -1.59
C ALA A 104 -13.37 -20.23 -0.37
N THR A 105 -12.23 -20.57 0.16
CA THR A 105 -11.61 -19.86 1.30
C THR A 105 -10.21 -19.43 0.91
N ILE A 106 -9.82 -18.20 1.25
CA ILE A 106 -8.45 -17.75 1.28
C ILE A 106 -7.91 -17.88 2.69
N ARG A 107 -6.77 -18.54 2.82
CA ARG A 107 -5.90 -18.47 4.00
C ARG A 107 -4.66 -17.68 3.67
N MET A 108 -4.32 -16.68 4.49
CA MET A 108 -3.14 -15.86 4.31
C MET A 108 -2.37 -15.80 5.63
N VAL A 109 -1.06 -16.05 5.55
CA VAL A 109 -0.15 -16.00 6.70
C VAL A 109 1.00 -15.07 6.36
N GLY A 110 1.30 -14.13 7.27
CA GLY A 110 2.43 -13.21 7.18
C GLY A 110 3.54 -13.55 8.18
N ASP A 111 4.78 -13.19 7.86
CA ASP A 111 5.93 -13.33 8.77
C ASP A 111 5.89 -12.33 9.94
N ASP A 112 4.99 -11.36 9.88
CA ASP A 112 4.64 -10.42 10.95
C ASP A 112 3.64 -10.98 11.99
N GLY A 113 3.24 -12.26 11.84
CA GLY A 113 2.22 -12.93 12.67
C GLY A 113 0.79 -12.80 12.13
N THR A 114 0.59 -12.15 10.99
CA THR A 114 -0.73 -12.13 10.33
C THR A 114 -1.20 -13.54 10.03
N ASN A 115 -2.44 -13.87 10.42
CA ASN A 115 -3.08 -15.15 10.10
C ASN A 115 -4.56 -14.90 9.82
N VAL A 116 -4.91 -14.81 8.56
CA VAL A 116 -6.27 -14.54 8.08
C VAL A 116 -6.82 -15.77 7.38
N LYS A 117 -8.05 -16.14 7.75
CA LYS A 117 -8.86 -17.12 7.02
C LYS A 117 -10.20 -16.48 6.73
N THR A 118 -10.51 -16.28 5.47
CA THR A 118 -11.77 -15.66 5.06
C THR A 118 -12.44 -16.45 3.95
N GLN A 119 -13.76 -16.53 4.03
CA GLN A 119 -14.58 -17.01 2.93
C GLN A 119 -14.69 -15.90 1.90
N ILE A 120 -14.55 -16.24 0.62
CA ILE A 120 -14.67 -15.26 -0.47
C ILE A 120 -16.13 -14.89 -0.73
N ARG A 121 -16.35 -13.89 -1.57
CA ARG A 121 -17.69 -13.49 -1.99
C ARG A 121 -18.29 -14.53 -2.95
N ARG A 122 -19.62 -14.52 -3.09
CA ARG A 122 -20.35 -15.47 -3.95
C ARG A 122 -19.96 -15.40 -5.42
N ASP A 123 -19.50 -14.23 -5.86
CA ASP A 123 -19.00 -13.98 -7.23
C ASP A 123 -17.57 -14.46 -7.45
N GLY A 124 -16.94 -15.11 -6.48
CA GLY A 124 -15.57 -15.60 -6.55
C GLY A 124 -14.53 -14.55 -6.20
N THR A 125 -14.90 -13.29 -5.94
CA THR A 125 -13.95 -12.21 -5.67
C THR A 125 -13.48 -12.18 -4.22
N TYR A 126 -12.26 -11.70 -4.01
CA TYR A 126 -11.71 -11.40 -2.68
C TYR A 126 -10.91 -10.11 -2.69
N ARG A 127 -10.79 -9.50 -1.51
CA ARG A 127 -9.93 -8.34 -1.27
C ARG A 127 -9.46 -8.35 0.17
N LEU A 128 -8.14 -8.31 0.38
CA LEU A 128 -7.50 -8.35 1.69
C LEU A 128 -6.52 -7.19 1.83
N LYS A 129 -6.46 -6.60 3.03
CA LYS A 129 -5.43 -5.63 3.38
C LYS A 129 -4.15 -6.36 3.81
N LEU A 130 -3.03 -5.77 3.44
CA LEU A 130 -1.69 -6.25 3.77
C LEU A 130 -1.00 -5.23 4.68
N ASN A 131 -0.19 -5.71 5.61
CA ASN A 131 0.69 -4.86 6.41
C ASN A 131 1.94 -4.50 5.62
N LYS A 132 2.58 -3.40 6.01
CA LYS A 132 3.84 -2.96 5.42
C LYS A 132 4.99 -3.90 5.83
N ASP A 133 6.01 -3.98 4.98
CA ASP A 133 7.27 -4.70 5.21
C ASP A 133 7.10 -6.17 5.62
N THR A 134 6.13 -6.86 5.04
CA THR A 134 5.71 -8.23 5.39
C THR A 134 5.75 -9.16 4.18
N ARG A 135 6.19 -10.40 4.37
CA ARG A 135 6.07 -11.49 3.40
C ARG A 135 4.84 -12.32 3.72
N TYR A 136 4.08 -12.65 2.69
CA TYR A 136 2.85 -13.41 2.82
C TYR A 136 2.88 -14.69 2.01
N VAL A 137 2.27 -15.71 2.57
CA VAL A 137 1.88 -16.94 1.88
C VAL A 137 0.37 -16.98 1.86
N MET A 138 -0.20 -17.05 0.68
CA MET A 138 -1.64 -17.21 0.45
C MET A 138 -1.95 -18.60 -0.06
N MET A 139 -3.10 -19.13 0.31
CA MET A 139 -3.61 -20.40 -0.15
C MET A 139 -5.10 -20.29 -0.46
N ALA A 140 -5.47 -20.62 -1.70
CA ALA A 140 -6.86 -20.77 -2.11
C ALA A 140 -7.29 -22.22 -1.90
N ILE A 141 -8.43 -22.41 -1.24
CA ILE A 141 -8.95 -23.72 -0.82
C ILE A 141 -10.43 -23.80 -1.21
N ALA A 142 -10.80 -24.81 -1.95
CA ALA A 142 -12.20 -25.14 -2.26
C ALA A 142 -12.46 -26.63 -2.14
N ARG A 143 -13.66 -26.99 -1.67
CA ARG A 143 -14.04 -28.40 -1.51
C ARG A 143 -14.07 -29.12 -2.88
N GLY A 144 -13.34 -30.20 -3.00
CA GLY A 144 -13.26 -30.98 -4.25
C GLY A 144 -12.24 -30.47 -5.25
N TYR A 145 -11.42 -29.48 -4.86
CA TYR A 145 -10.35 -28.90 -5.70
C TYR A 145 -8.99 -29.04 -5.04
N LEU A 146 -7.95 -29.05 -5.86
CA LEU A 146 -6.56 -28.98 -5.39
C LEU A 146 -6.27 -27.55 -4.92
N ASN A 147 -5.65 -27.42 -3.75
CA ASN A 147 -5.26 -26.13 -3.20
C ASN A 147 -4.16 -25.49 -4.06
N GLN A 148 -4.22 -24.17 -4.19
CA GLN A 148 -3.21 -23.39 -4.88
C GLN A 148 -2.57 -22.38 -3.93
N LYS A 149 -1.23 -22.29 -3.98
CA LYS A 149 -0.41 -21.42 -3.14
C LYS A 149 0.16 -20.28 -3.97
N HIS A 150 0.26 -19.08 -3.37
CA HIS A 150 0.97 -17.94 -3.92
C HIS A 150 1.72 -17.18 -2.82
N GLU A 151 2.87 -16.62 -3.17
CA GLU A 151 3.68 -15.81 -2.26
C GLU A 151 3.75 -14.38 -2.77
N LEU A 152 3.65 -13.41 -1.86
CA LEU A 152 3.79 -11.99 -2.17
C LEU A 152 4.49 -11.25 -1.01
N SER A 153 5.00 -10.06 -1.27
CA SER A 153 5.74 -9.30 -0.26
C SER A 153 5.51 -7.80 -0.42
N THR A 154 5.25 -7.12 0.68
CA THR A 154 5.20 -5.66 0.76
C THR A 154 6.52 -5.03 1.19
N ILE A 155 7.59 -5.84 1.37
CA ILE A 155 8.90 -5.36 1.79
C ILE A 155 9.47 -4.38 0.77
N GLY A 156 9.89 -3.20 1.26
CA GLY A 156 10.51 -2.16 0.46
C GLY A 156 9.55 -1.32 -0.38
N LEU A 157 8.24 -1.59 -0.34
CA LEU A 157 7.25 -0.75 -1.00
C LEU A 157 7.10 0.59 -0.25
N LYS A 158 7.23 1.69 -0.98
CA LYS A 158 7.16 3.06 -0.43
C LYS A 158 5.79 3.70 -0.61
N ASP A 159 5.04 3.27 -1.63
CA ASP A 159 3.75 3.81 -2.02
C ASP A 159 2.66 2.74 -1.94
N SER A 160 1.40 3.17 -1.92
CA SER A 160 0.26 2.26 -1.97
C SER A 160 0.34 1.33 -3.18
N TYR A 161 0.05 0.06 -2.96
CA TYR A 161 0.11 -0.95 -4.01
C TYR A 161 -1.04 -1.94 -3.90
N SER A 162 -1.63 -2.29 -5.04
CA SER A 162 -2.66 -3.34 -5.14
C SER A 162 -2.13 -4.49 -6.00
N TYR A 163 -2.04 -5.67 -5.38
CA TYR A 163 -1.72 -6.92 -6.07
C TYR A 163 -2.98 -7.49 -6.70
N GLN A 164 -2.92 -7.79 -7.99
CA GLN A 164 -3.94 -8.60 -8.65
C GLN A 164 -3.46 -10.06 -8.64
N GLN A 165 -4.14 -10.92 -7.88
CA GLN A 165 -3.81 -12.34 -7.76
C GLN A 165 -5.06 -13.20 -7.96
N ASP A 166 -5.15 -13.84 -9.09
CA ASP A 166 -6.22 -14.79 -9.39
C ASP A 166 -5.76 -16.24 -9.11
N PHE A 167 -6.70 -17.08 -8.68
CA PHE A 167 -6.48 -18.49 -8.46
C PHE A 167 -7.41 -19.32 -9.35
N VAL A 168 -6.83 -20.22 -10.15
CA VAL A 168 -7.58 -21.14 -11.00
C VAL A 168 -7.40 -22.56 -10.44
N LEU A 169 -8.42 -23.08 -9.76
CA LEU A 169 -8.33 -24.37 -9.07
C LEU A 169 -8.73 -25.52 -9.97
N SER A 170 -7.91 -26.58 -9.94
CA SER A 170 -8.21 -27.83 -10.64
C SER A 170 -9.03 -28.77 -9.76
N PRO A 171 -10.10 -29.41 -10.27
CA PRO A 171 -10.84 -30.37 -9.50
C PRO A 171 -9.98 -31.59 -9.16
N ILE A 172 -10.20 -32.18 -7.99
CA ILE A 172 -9.58 -33.47 -7.61
C ILE A 172 -10.20 -34.55 -8.48
N SER A 173 -9.39 -35.18 -9.33
CA SER A 173 -9.82 -36.30 -10.15
C SER A 173 -10.34 -37.41 -9.25
N LYS A 174 -11.54 -37.94 -9.55
CA LYS A 174 -12.02 -39.14 -8.86
C LYS A 174 -11.03 -40.30 -9.16
N PRO A 175 -10.63 -41.10 -8.17
CA PRO A 175 -9.83 -42.28 -8.44
C PRO A 175 -10.61 -43.20 -9.40
N PHE A 176 -10.00 -43.56 -10.50
CA PHE A 176 -10.57 -44.58 -11.39
C PHE A 176 -10.15 -45.97 -10.88
N THR A 177 -11.09 -46.89 -10.88
CA THR A 177 -10.82 -48.26 -10.55
C THR A 177 -10.38 -49.00 -11.83
N MET A 178 -9.16 -49.48 -11.88
CA MET A 178 -8.76 -50.43 -12.96
C MET A 178 -9.27 -51.81 -12.61
N SER A 179 -10.18 -52.33 -13.40
CA SER A 179 -10.57 -53.73 -13.32
C SER A 179 -9.58 -54.55 -14.10
N ASN A 180 -9.00 -55.57 -13.48
CA ASN A 180 -8.23 -56.59 -14.20
C ASN A 180 -9.17 -57.33 -15.15
N ILE A 181 -8.89 -57.28 -16.44
CA ILE A 181 -9.52 -58.11 -17.44
C ILE A 181 -8.60 -59.35 -17.55
N PHE A 182 -9.11 -60.47 -17.08
CA PHE A 182 -8.46 -61.79 -17.25
C PHE A 182 -8.82 -62.35 -18.62
#